data_587b88bcf18d9d48791a979676062fd7
#
_entry.id   587b88bcf18d9d48791a979676062fd7
#
_cell.length_a   1.000
_cell.length_b   1.000
_cell.length_c   1.000
_cell.angle_alpha   90.00
_cell.angle_beta   90.00
_cell.angle_gamma   90.00
#
_symmetry.space_group_name_H-M   'P 1'
#
loop_
_entity.id
_entity.type
_entity.pdbx_description
1 polymer ?
#
loop_
_entity_poly.entity_id
_entity_poly.type
_entity_poly.pdbx_seq_one_letter_code
_entity_poly.pdbx_strand_id
1 'polypeptide(L)'
;NWLICKDSCVPAKEATSLVVQIGKPVPSKTWATRLRVAYEAQPEKAKGWNIAATLKNKSISLKLGTPPGIKLDPNVRFIAADPETIAHSAEQVLEGAGSSYTLRIPESEFASKAPTRLRGLLIGLEGGTAVEIDVPIATSL
;
A
#
# COMPACT_ATOMS: atom_id res chain seq x y z
N ASN A 1 16.60 13.49 3.60
CA ASN A 1 16.36 13.60 5.05
C ASN A 1 15.08 12.86 5.37
N TRP A 2 15.04 12.10 6.46
CA TRP A 2 13.84 11.42 6.98
C TRP A 2 13.92 11.33 8.50
N LEU A 3 12.80 10.98 9.13
CA LEU A 3 12.72 10.68 10.56
C LEU A 3 12.34 9.22 10.74
N ILE A 4 13.01 8.53 11.64
CA ILE A 4 12.64 7.17 12.07
C ILE A 4 12.13 7.34 13.50
N CYS A 5 10.84 7.05 13.69
CA CYS A 5 10.16 7.26 14.96
C CYS A 5 9.63 5.93 15.51
N LYS A 6 9.89 5.68 16.81
CA LYS A 6 9.23 4.67 17.62
C LYS A 6 8.82 5.32 18.94
N ASP A 7 9.69 5.32 19.95
CA ASP A 7 9.49 6.03 21.21
C ASP A 7 10.06 7.47 21.15
N SER A 8 11.01 7.68 20.26
CA SER A 8 11.57 8.99 19.91
C SER A 8 11.84 9.04 18.42
N CYS A 9 11.86 10.26 17.86
CA CYS A 9 12.19 10.46 16.47
C CYS A 9 13.67 10.74 16.30
N VAL A 10 14.35 9.91 15.53
CA VAL A 10 15.77 10.05 15.18
C VAL A 10 15.87 10.61 13.77
N PRO A 11 16.44 11.81 13.57
CA PRO A 11 16.67 12.34 12.25
C PRO A 11 17.78 11.57 11.54
N ALA A 12 17.56 11.24 10.28
CA ALA A 12 18.56 10.64 9.42
C ALA A 12 18.70 11.45 8.13
N LYS A 13 19.91 11.46 7.58
CA LYS A 13 20.24 12.17 6.34
C LYS A 13 21.23 11.33 5.54
N GLU A 14 20.97 11.22 4.28
CA GLU A 14 21.91 10.66 3.32
C GLU A 14 22.00 11.56 2.09
N ALA A 15 23.18 11.68 1.55
CA ALA A 15 23.45 12.34 0.28
C ALA A 15 23.77 11.29 -0.77
N THR A 16 23.11 11.36 -1.89
CA THR A 16 23.38 10.52 -3.04
C THR A 16 23.66 11.37 -4.27
N SER A 17 24.53 10.89 -5.14
CA SER A 17 24.84 11.55 -6.40
C SER A 17 24.77 10.56 -7.54
N LEU A 18 24.32 11.02 -8.70
CA LEU A 18 24.30 10.27 -9.95
C LEU A 18 25.12 11.03 -10.99
N VAL A 19 26.15 10.38 -11.52
CA VAL A 19 26.90 10.90 -12.67
C VAL A 19 26.28 10.38 -13.95
N VAL A 20 25.71 11.28 -14.75
CA VAL A 20 25.13 10.93 -16.05
C VAL A 20 26.12 11.33 -17.15
N GLN A 21 26.57 10.38 -17.92
CA GLN A 21 27.44 10.65 -19.09
C GLN A 21 26.58 11.08 -20.27
N ILE A 22 26.97 12.20 -20.88
CA ILE A 22 26.34 12.70 -22.12
C ILE A 22 27.10 12.07 -23.29
N GLY A 23 26.38 11.40 -24.19
CA GLY A 23 26.97 10.75 -25.37
C GLY A 23 26.13 9.57 -25.87
N LYS A 24 26.77 8.71 -26.66
CA LYS A 24 26.10 7.50 -27.12
C LYS A 24 25.80 6.58 -25.94
N PRO A 25 24.54 6.09 -25.79
CA PRO A 25 24.19 5.21 -24.68
C PRO A 25 25.00 3.90 -24.76
N VAL A 26 25.63 3.54 -23.65
CA VAL A 26 26.30 2.25 -23.49
C VAL A 26 25.45 1.39 -22.56
N PRO A 27 24.73 0.39 -23.06
CA PRO A 27 23.89 -0.46 -22.21
C PRO A 27 24.76 -1.27 -21.23
N SER A 28 24.47 -1.15 -19.96
CA SER A 28 25.04 -2.02 -18.93
C SER A 28 24.14 -3.21 -18.69
N LYS A 29 24.58 -4.43 -19.00
CA LYS A 29 23.81 -5.66 -18.79
C LYS A 29 23.41 -5.84 -17.32
N THR A 30 24.30 -5.54 -16.38
CA THR A 30 24.03 -5.65 -14.94
C THR A 30 22.93 -4.71 -14.49
N TRP A 31 22.98 -3.44 -14.90
CA TRP A 31 21.96 -2.46 -14.56
C TRP A 31 20.63 -2.72 -15.27
N ALA A 32 20.66 -3.15 -16.53
CA ALA A 32 19.45 -3.51 -17.26
C ALA A 32 18.69 -4.64 -16.55
N THR A 33 19.41 -5.65 -16.04
CA THR A 33 18.77 -6.73 -15.27
C THR A 33 18.18 -6.21 -13.95
N ARG A 34 18.94 -5.40 -13.19
CA ARG A 34 18.46 -4.84 -11.92
C ARG A 34 17.24 -3.93 -12.10
N LEU A 35 17.27 -3.08 -13.12
CA LEU A 35 16.15 -2.19 -13.45
C LEU A 35 14.91 -2.99 -13.88
N ARG A 36 15.08 -4.05 -14.65
CA ARG A 36 13.96 -4.92 -15.04
C ARG A 36 13.34 -5.59 -13.83
N VAL A 37 14.13 -6.18 -12.94
CA VAL A 37 13.63 -6.80 -11.70
C VAL A 37 12.89 -5.79 -10.84
N ALA A 38 13.43 -4.58 -10.67
CA ALA A 38 12.78 -3.51 -9.92
C ALA A 38 11.47 -3.04 -10.58
N TYR A 39 11.42 -3.01 -11.91
CA TYR A 39 10.21 -2.67 -12.66
C TYR A 39 9.14 -3.76 -12.54
N GLU A 40 9.52 -5.03 -12.64
CA GLU A 40 8.64 -6.18 -12.50
C GLU A 40 8.10 -6.33 -11.05
N ALA A 41 8.81 -5.79 -10.06
CA ALA A 41 8.40 -5.77 -8.66
C ALA A 41 7.51 -4.57 -8.28
N GLN A 42 7.14 -3.71 -9.25
CA GLN A 42 6.24 -2.60 -8.97
C GLN A 42 4.83 -3.09 -8.63
N PRO A 43 4.08 -2.33 -7.81
CA PRO A 43 2.70 -2.66 -7.50
C PRO A 43 1.84 -2.77 -8.76
N GLU A 44 0.98 -3.76 -8.78
CA GLU A 44 0.05 -3.97 -9.89
C GLU A 44 -1.30 -3.31 -9.61
N LYS A 45 -2.00 -2.93 -10.66
CA LYS A 45 -3.39 -2.48 -10.53
C LYS A 45 -4.28 -3.66 -10.15
N ALA A 46 -5.31 -3.41 -9.34
CA ALA A 46 -6.27 -4.41 -8.86
C ALA A 46 -7.19 -4.96 -9.97
N LYS A 47 -6.61 -5.56 -11.02
CA LYS A 47 -7.38 -6.16 -12.10
C LYS A 47 -8.08 -7.45 -11.65
N GLY A 48 -9.38 -7.54 -11.87
CA GLY A 48 -10.16 -8.72 -11.48
C GLY A 48 -10.49 -8.79 -9.98
N TRP A 49 -10.10 -7.80 -9.19
CA TRP A 49 -10.51 -7.67 -7.81
C TRP A 49 -11.90 -7.04 -7.71
N ASN A 50 -12.66 -7.46 -6.71
CA ASN A 50 -13.91 -6.79 -6.31
C ASN A 50 -13.65 -6.08 -4.98
N ILE A 51 -13.52 -4.77 -5.01
CA ILE A 51 -13.08 -3.98 -3.86
C ILE A 51 -14.13 -2.94 -3.50
N ALA A 52 -14.49 -2.89 -2.22
CA ALA A 52 -15.38 -1.87 -1.68
C ALA A 52 -14.90 -1.41 -0.30
N ALA A 53 -14.96 -0.11 -0.05
CA ALA A 53 -14.59 0.47 1.23
C ALA A 53 -15.81 1.15 1.87
N THR A 54 -15.99 0.92 3.17
CA THR A 54 -17.04 1.57 3.96
C THR A 54 -16.43 2.12 5.25
N LEU A 55 -16.84 3.33 5.65
CA LEU A 55 -16.42 3.93 6.92
C LEU A 55 -17.60 3.87 7.90
N LYS A 56 -17.35 3.28 9.06
CA LYS A 56 -18.29 3.26 10.19
C LYS A 56 -17.53 3.27 11.52
N ASN A 57 -17.95 4.09 12.45
CA ASN A 57 -17.38 4.15 13.82
C ASN A 57 -15.86 4.30 13.82
N LYS A 58 -15.31 5.22 13.02
CA LYS A 58 -13.87 5.47 12.87
C LYS A 58 -13.06 4.22 12.44
N SER A 59 -13.69 3.32 11.72
CA SER A 59 -13.05 2.15 11.15
C SER A 59 -13.44 2.00 9.68
N ILE A 60 -12.46 1.89 8.82
CA ILE A 60 -12.64 1.59 7.40
C ILE A 60 -12.66 0.07 7.24
N SER A 61 -13.76 -0.45 6.72
CA SER A 61 -13.89 -1.85 6.33
C SER A 61 -13.61 -1.97 4.84
N LEU A 62 -12.45 -2.49 4.48
CA LEU A 62 -12.05 -2.74 3.09
C LEU A 62 -12.41 -4.19 2.73
N LYS A 63 -13.48 -4.37 1.97
CA LYS A 63 -13.88 -5.67 1.43
C LYS A 63 -13.04 -5.99 0.20
N LEU A 64 -12.49 -7.18 0.16
CA LEU A 64 -11.57 -7.64 -0.86
C LEU A 64 -12.07 -8.97 -1.43
N GLY A 65 -12.62 -8.93 -2.64
CA GLY A 65 -12.84 -10.13 -3.45
C GLY A 65 -11.62 -10.37 -4.33
N THR A 66 -10.86 -11.43 -4.06
CA THR A 66 -9.63 -11.73 -4.80
C THR A 66 -9.91 -12.49 -6.10
N PRO A 67 -9.12 -12.27 -7.15
CA PRO A 67 -9.13 -13.15 -8.32
C PRO A 67 -8.78 -14.59 -7.96
N PRO A 68 -9.15 -15.57 -8.80
CA PRO A 68 -8.75 -16.96 -8.60
C PRO A 68 -7.23 -17.11 -8.46
N GLY A 69 -6.80 -17.90 -7.48
CA GLY A 69 -5.37 -18.18 -7.21
C GLY A 69 -4.66 -17.14 -6.36
N ILE A 70 -5.28 -16.01 -6.06
CA ILE A 70 -4.69 -15.00 -5.14
C ILE A 70 -5.19 -15.27 -3.72
N LYS A 71 -4.23 -15.47 -2.82
CA LYS A 71 -4.49 -15.56 -1.38
C LYS A 71 -3.82 -14.42 -0.65
N LEU A 72 -4.44 -13.98 0.42
CA LEU A 72 -3.88 -12.96 1.29
C LEU A 72 -3.15 -13.61 2.46
N ASP A 73 -1.97 -13.09 2.78
CA ASP A 73 -1.24 -13.44 3.99
C ASP A 73 -2.00 -12.89 5.22
N PRO A 74 -2.03 -13.59 6.36
CA PRO A 74 -2.61 -13.04 7.59
C PRO A 74 -2.03 -11.69 8.03
N ASN A 75 -0.80 -11.38 7.61
CA ASN A 75 -0.12 -10.10 7.88
C ASN A 75 -0.35 -9.06 6.77
N VAL A 76 -1.34 -9.25 5.89
CA VAL A 76 -1.68 -8.27 4.88
C VAL A 76 -1.96 -6.91 5.50
N ARG A 77 -1.44 -5.87 4.88
CA ARG A 77 -1.62 -4.48 5.33
C ARG A 77 -1.94 -3.55 4.18
N PHE A 78 -2.73 -2.54 4.50
CA PHE A 78 -2.97 -1.42 3.61
C PHE A 78 -2.11 -0.23 4.04
N ILE A 79 -1.43 0.37 3.09
CA ILE A 79 -0.62 1.59 3.27
C ILE A 79 -1.31 2.70 2.49
N ALA A 80 -1.84 3.71 3.19
CA ALA A 80 -2.52 4.82 2.56
C ALA A 80 -1.52 5.75 1.84
N ALA A 81 -1.92 6.21 0.66
CA ALA A 81 -1.19 7.23 -0.09
C ALA A 81 -1.50 8.65 0.42
N ASP A 82 -2.71 8.86 0.92
CA ASP A 82 -3.13 10.14 1.44
C ASP A 82 -2.84 10.24 2.95
N PRO A 83 -2.28 11.36 3.42
CA PRO A 83 -2.04 11.57 4.84
C PRO A 83 -3.36 11.60 5.62
N GLU A 84 -3.29 11.34 6.90
CA GLU A 84 -4.41 11.42 7.85
C GLU A 84 -5.64 10.55 7.50
N THR A 85 -5.52 9.62 6.54
CA THR A 85 -6.62 8.72 6.17
C THR A 85 -6.75 7.57 7.15
N ILE A 86 -5.65 6.96 7.54
CA ILE A 86 -5.60 5.80 8.41
C ILE A 86 -4.62 6.01 9.58
N ALA A 87 -4.83 5.29 10.66
CA ALA A 87 -3.88 5.22 11.77
C ALA A 87 -2.76 4.23 11.41
N HIS A 88 -1.63 4.72 10.88
CA HIS A 88 -0.54 3.90 10.35
C HIS A 88 0.11 2.95 11.36
N SER A 89 0.14 3.33 12.64
CA SER A 89 0.69 2.53 13.74
C SER A 89 -0.32 1.54 14.34
N ALA A 90 -1.61 1.69 14.03
CA ALA A 90 -2.64 0.81 14.55
C ALA A 90 -2.64 -0.55 13.85
N GLU A 91 -3.08 -1.57 14.58
CA GLU A 91 -3.26 -2.90 14.04
C GLU A 91 -4.39 -2.91 13.00
N GLN A 92 -4.13 -3.57 11.88
CA GLN A 92 -5.13 -3.84 10.86
C GLN A 92 -5.49 -5.32 10.93
N VAL A 93 -6.79 -5.63 11.01
CA VAL A 93 -7.28 -6.98 11.23
C VAL A 93 -7.90 -7.54 9.96
N LEU A 94 -7.36 -8.65 9.45
CA LEU A 94 -7.90 -9.39 8.32
C LEU A 94 -8.88 -10.45 8.81
N GLU A 95 -10.10 -10.45 8.26
CA GLU A 95 -11.13 -11.46 8.48
C GLU A 95 -11.54 -12.07 7.13
N GLY A 96 -11.97 -13.32 7.13
CA GLY A 96 -12.44 -14.01 5.94
C GLY A 96 -11.53 -15.13 5.48
N ALA A 97 -11.90 -15.78 4.39
CA ALA A 97 -11.16 -16.90 3.81
C ALA A 97 -11.52 -17.10 2.33
N GLY A 98 -10.74 -17.93 1.64
CA GLY A 98 -10.97 -18.28 0.24
C GLY A 98 -10.71 -17.09 -0.68
N SER A 99 -11.75 -16.55 -1.27
CA SER A 99 -11.69 -15.38 -2.18
C SER A 99 -12.37 -14.14 -1.61
N SER A 100 -12.85 -14.17 -0.35
CA SER A 100 -13.58 -13.06 0.25
C SER A 100 -13.01 -12.70 1.61
N TYR A 101 -12.47 -11.49 1.70
CA TYR A 101 -11.83 -10.99 2.89
C TYR A 101 -12.36 -9.60 3.25
N THR A 102 -12.20 -9.22 4.51
CA THR A 102 -12.45 -7.87 5.00
C THR A 102 -11.26 -7.44 5.83
N LEU A 103 -10.58 -6.38 5.42
CA LEU A 103 -9.51 -5.75 6.19
C LEU A 103 -10.09 -4.57 6.96
N ARG A 104 -10.04 -4.63 8.29
CA ARG A 104 -10.44 -3.55 9.17
C ARG A 104 -9.26 -2.62 9.42
N ILE A 105 -9.41 -1.36 9.07
CA ILE A 105 -8.37 -0.35 9.10
C ILE A 105 -8.86 0.80 9.98
N PRO A 106 -8.22 1.08 11.13
CA PRO A 106 -8.56 2.23 11.94
C PRO A 106 -8.35 3.55 11.17
N GLU A 107 -9.34 4.44 11.22
CA GLU A 107 -9.22 5.81 10.72
C GLU A 107 -8.19 6.57 11.55
N SER A 108 -7.50 7.53 10.93
CA SER A 108 -6.57 8.40 11.63
C SER A 108 -7.31 9.26 12.68
N GLU A 109 -6.74 9.35 13.87
CA GLU A 109 -7.22 10.28 14.91
C GLU A 109 -7.02 11.75 14.52
N PHE A 110 -6.11 12.02 13.57
CA PHE A 110 -5.82 13.34 13.04
C PHE A 110 -6.67 13.70 11.80
N ALA A 111 -7.58 12.83 11.38
CA ALA A 111 -8.44 13.08 10.25
C ALA A 111 -9.31 14.32 10.50
N SER A 112 -9.06 15.39 9.80
CA SER A 112 -9.82 16.65 9.89
C SER A 112 -11.19 16.53 9.23
N LYS A 113 -11.35 15.59 8.29
CA LYS A 113 -12.60 15.26 7.58
C LYS A 113 -12.66 13.76 7.34
N ALA A 114 -13.87 13.21 7.33
CA ALA A 114 -14.08 11.82 6.94
C ALA A 114 -13.50 11.58 5.53
N PRO A 115 -12.64 10.57 5.35
CA PRO A 115 -12.07 10.29 4.04
C PRO A 115 -13.16 9.77 3.09
N THR A 116 -13.21 10.33 1.89
CA THR A 116 -14.17 9.95 0.84
C THR A 116 -13.62 8.96 -0.15
N ARG A 117 -12.30 8.73 -0.13
CA ARG A 117 -11.59 7.85 -1.04
C ARG A 117 -10.45 7.14 -0.32
N LEU A 118 -10.26 5.87 -0.61
CA LEU A 118 -9.16 5.07 -0.09
C LEU A 118 -8.19 4.79 -1.24
N ARG A 119 -7.01 5.42 -1.18
CA ARG A 119 -5.93 5.24 -2.13
C ARG A 119 -4.68 4.74 -1.43
N GLY A 120 -4.01 3.78 -2.02
CA GLY A 120 -2.79 3.24 -1.44
C GLY A 120 -2.41 1.88 -1.98
N LEU A 121 -1.63 1.17 -1.21
CA LEU A 121 -1.11 -0.15 -1.55
C LEU A 121 -1.59 -1.20 -0.56
N LEU A 122 -2.06 -2.31 -1.09
CA LEU A 122 -2.26 -3.54 -0.32
C LEU A 122 -1.00 -4.38 -0.47
N ILE A 123 -0.33 -4.66 0.62
CA ILE A 123 0.89 -5.46 0.71
C ILE A 123 0.66 -6.73 1.52
N GLY A 124 1.55 -7.73 1.41
CA GLY A 124 1.38 -9.00 2.11
C GLY A 124 0.49 -9.99 1.36
N LEU A 125 0.58 -9.99 0.03
CA LEU A 125 0.00 -11.04 -0.80
C LEU A 125 0.96 -12.23 -0.90
N GLU A 126 0.42 -13.44 -1.02
CA GLU A 126 1.24 -14.60 -1.39
C GLU A 126 1.94 -14.34 -2.73
N GLY A 127 3.26 -14.52 -2.76
CA GLY A 127 4.09 -14.18 -3.93
C GLY A 127 4.78 -12.81 -3.86
N GLY A 128 4.52 -12.01 -2.79
CA GLY A 128 5.28 -10.78 -2.51
C GLY A 128 4.94 -9.58 -3.39
N THR A 129 3.90 -9.67 -4.23
CA THR A 129 3.42 -8.54 -5.02
C THR A 129 2.57 -7.60 -4.17
N ALA A 130 2.56 -6.33 -4.53
CA ALA A 130 1.65 -5.34 -3.96
C ALA A 130 0.58 -4.95 -4.97
N VAL A 131 -0.60 -4.55 -4.50
CA VAL A 131 -1.71 -4.15 -5.35
C VAL A 131 -2.13 -2.73 -5.05
N GLU A 132 -2.25 -1.91 -6.09
CA GLU A 132 -2.78 -0.55 -5.99
C GLU A 132 -4.29 -0.59 -5.76
N ILE A 133 -4.73 0.06 -4.69
CA ILE A 133 -6.13 0.27 -4.36
C ILE A 133 -6.49 1.73 -4.56
N ASP A 134 -7.58 1.98 -5.26
CA ASP A 134 -8.14 3.32 -5.45
C ASP A 134 -9.66 3.23 -5.57
N VAL A 135 -10.36 3.34 -4.45
CA VAL A 135 -11.82 3.15 -4.36
C VAL A 135 -12.50 4.26 -3.55
N PRO A 136 -13.74 4.62 -3.86
CA PRO A 136 -14.52 5.49 -3.01
C PRO A 136 -14.84 4.81 -1.67
N ILE A 137 -14.95 5.61 -0.62
CA ILE A 137 -15.41 5.16 0.70
C ILE A 137 -16.89 5.53 0.84
N ALA A 138 -17.73 4.53 1.00
CA ALA A 138 -19.14 4.75 1.36
C ALA A 138 -19.26 4.99 2.87
N THR A 139 -19.97 6.04 3.26
CA THR A 139 -20.28 6.29 4.66
C THR A 139 -21.59 5.57 5.00
N SER A 140 -21.56 4.63 5.93
CA SER A 140 -22.78 4.03 6.49
C SER A 140 -23.26 4.89 7.65
N LEU A 141 -24.46 5.38 7.54
CA LEU A 141 -25.21 6.03 8.62
C LEU A 141 -25.49 5.04 9.75
#